data_9d581ea6788227f00a5354a150c42e30
#
_entry.id   9d581ea6788227f00a5354a150c42e30
#
_cell.length_a   1.000
_cell.length_b   1.000
_cell.length_c   1.000
_cell.angle_alpha   90.00
_cell.angle_beta   90.00
_cell.angle_gamma   90.00
#
_symmetry.space_group_name_H-M   'P 1'
#
loop_
_entity.id
_entity.type
_entity.pdbx_description
1 polymer ?
#
loop_
_entity_poly.entity_id
_entity_poly.type
_entity_poly.pdbx_seq_one_letter_code
_entity_poly.pdbx_strand_id
1 'polypeptide(L)'
;SAISSGWDKIQVVDYKQAQQYMDHIFLMSYDFKGAWSNDTLGHQAGLYAPAWNPKETYTTDFGVKYLLAQGVNPKKIVVGVAMYGRGWTGVNGYKDGNPFTGVATGPVKGTWQDGVVDYREIANEIAQGKWEYHYDKVAQAPYVFRKETGDLITYD
;
A
#
# COMPACT_ATOMS: atom_id res chain seq x y z
N SER A 1 -10.52 0.19 18.29
CA SER A 1 -9.13 -0.30 18.19
C SER A 1 -8.61 -0.14 16.76
N ALA A 2 -7.31 0.14 16.59
CA ALA A 2 -6.64 0.11 15.31
C ALA A 2 -6.05 -1.30 15.07
N ILE A 3 -6.27 -1.84 13.87
CA ILE A 3 -5.85 -3.20 13.53
C ILE A 3 -5.17 -3.23 12.16
N SER A 4 -4.27 -4.18 11.95
CA SER A 4 -3.66 -4.41 10.64
C SER A 4 -4.67 -4.95 9.64
N SER A 5 -4.52 -4.59 8.36
CA SER A 5 -5.38 -5.05 7.27
C SER A 5 -4.92 -6.38 6.64
N GLY A 6 -3.75 -6.89 6.98
CA GLY A 6 -3.29 -8.20 6.49
C GLY A 6 -4.15 -9.34 7.05
N TRP A 7 -4.60 -10.26 6.19
CA TRP A 7 -5.42 -11.40 6.60
C TRP A 7 -4.72 -12.28 7.64
N ASP A 8 -3.42 -12.41 7.53
CA ASP A 8 -2.56 -13.17 8.46
C ASP A 8 -2.56 -12.59 9.88
N LYS A 9 -2.81 -11.28 10.02
CA LYS A 9 -2.97 -10.57 11.29
C LYS A 9 -4.41 -10.61 11.78
N ILE A 10 -5.36 -10.48 10.86
CA ILE A 10 -6.80 -10.49 11.22
C ILE A 10 -7.21 -11.88 11.74
N GLN A 11 -6.75 -12.96 11.10
CA GLN A 11 -7.18 -14.33 11.43
C GLN A 11 -6.86 -14.79 12.87
N VAL A 12 -5.88 -14.17 13.52
CA VAL A 12 -5.45 -14.58 14.86
C VAL A 12 -6.32 -14.01 16.00
N VAL A 13 -7.30 -13.16 15.64
CA VAL A 13 -8.23 -12.54 16.59
C VAL A 13 -9.67 -12.82 16.18
N ASP A 14 -10.50 -13.26 17.12
CA ASP A 14 -11.95 -13.38 16.91
C ASP A 14 -12.61 -12.00 16.98
N TYR A 15 -12.59 -11.28 15.87
CA TYR A 15 -13.20 -9.94 15.79
C TYR A 15 -14.72 -9.97 15.86
N LYS A 16 -15.37 -11.10 15.58
CA LYS A 16 -16.82 -11.27 15.80
C LYS A 16 -17.17 -11.11 17.28
N GLN A 17 -16.38 -11.68 18.16
CA GLN A 17 -16.58 -11.51 19.60
C GLN A 17 -15.98 -10.19 20.09
N ALA A 18 -14.77 -9.83 19.69
CA ALA A 18 -14.09 -8.63 20.15
C ALA A 18 -14.86 -7.33 19.85
N GLN A 19 -15.59 -7.26 18.72
CA GLN A 19 -16.38 -6.08 18.35
C GLN A 19 -17.47 -5.71 19.37
N GLN A 20 -17.88 -6.63 20.26
CA GLN A 20 -18.87 -6.34 21.29
C GLN A 20 -18.35 -5.33 22.32
N TYR A 21 -17.03 -5.24 22.45
CA TYR A 21 -16.34 -4.35 23.38
C TYR A 21 -15.70 -3.14 22.68
N MET A 22 -16.00 -2.91 21.39
CA MET A 22 -15.42 -1.84 20.58
C MET A 22 -16.53 -1.05 19.91
N ASP A 23 -16.42 0.28 19.92
CA ASP A 23 -17.30 1.14 19.12
C ASP A 23 -16.92 1.06 17.64
N HIS A 24 -15.61 1.13 17.35
CA HIS A 24 -15.08 1.08 16.00
C HIS A 24 -13.81 0.24 15.91
N ILE A 25 -13.62 -0.35 14.73
CA ILE A 25 -12.40 -1.06 14.29
C ILE A 25 -11.79 -0.22 13.18
N PHE A 26 -10.66 0.42 13.46
CA PHE A 26 -9.91 1.21 12.49
C PHE A 26 -8.95 0.30 11.73
N LEU A 27 -9.29 -0.03 10.50
CA LEU A 27 -8.50 -0.89 9.65
C LEU A 27 -7.34 -0.09 9.04
N MET A 28 -6.12 -0.42 9.41
CA MET A 28 -4.90 0.20 8.87
C MET A 28 -4.60 -0.40 7.49
N SER A 29 -5.35 0.05 6.46
CA SER A 29 -5.28 -0.43 5.08
C SER A 29 -4.16 0.24 4.29
N TYR A 30 -2.96 0.20 4.85
CA TYR A 30 -1.72 0.73 4.30
C TYR A 30 -0.52 -0.06 4.83
N ASP A 31 0.68 0.30 4.39
CA ASP A 31 1.91 -0.44 4.68
C ASP A 31 1.88 -1.90 4.20
N PHE A 32 1.17 -2.16 3.11
CA PHE A 32 1.11 -3.48 2.51
C PHE A 32 2.43 -3.91 1.88
N LYS A 33 3.13 -2.95 1.25
CA LYS A 33 4.43 -3.13 0.61
C LYS A 33 5.35 -1.96 0.97
N GLY A 34 6.64 -2.23 1.04
CA GLY A 34 7.66 -1.23 1.34
C GLY A 34 9.06 -1.80 1.25
N ALA A 35 10.06 -0.97 1.47
CA ALA A 35 11.48 -1.32 1.26
C ALA A 35 12.07 -2.25 2.33
N TRP A 36 11.25 -2.88 3.16
CA TRP A 36 11.64 -4.07 3.93
C TRP A 36 11.73 -5.33 3.05
N SER A 37 11.26 -5.26 1.80
CA SER A 37 11.44 -6.27 0.76
C SER A 37 11.77 -5.57 -0.55
N ASN A 38 12.87 -5.98 -1.19
CA ASN A 38 13.35 -5.40 -2.45
C ASN A 38 12.98 -6.24 -3.68
N ASP A 39 12.38 -7.40 -3.50
CA ASP A 39 12.00 -8.37 -4.53
C ASP A 39 10.47 -8.56 -4.66
N THR A 40 9.70 -7.92 -3.80
CA THR A 40 8.23 -7.98 -3.76
C THR A 40 7.64 -6.57 -3.77
N LEU A 41 7.80 -5.87 -4.88
CA LEU A 41 7.30 -4.51 -5.03
C LEU A 41 5.78 -4.52 -5.23
N GLY A 42 5.12 -3.46 -4.80
CA GLY A 42 3.66 -3.35 -4.95
C GLY A 42 3.08 -2.10 -4.31
N HIS A 43 1.77 -1.91 -4.46
CA HIS A 43 1.08 -0.79 -3.84
C HIS A 43 1.07 -0.92 -2.32
N GLN A 44 1.41 0.16 -1.63
CA GLN A 44 1.41 0.19 -0.17
C GLN A 44 -0.01 0.31 0.43
N ALA A 45 -0.98 0.81 -0.35
CA ALA A 45 -2.35 1.07 0.08
C ALA A 45 -3.38 0.78 -1.03
N GLY A 46 -3.09 -0.17 -1.94
CA GLY A 46 -3.96 -0.49 -3.07
C GLY A 46 -5.36 -0.91 -2.63
N LEU A 47 -6.38 -0.37 -3.30
CA LEU A 47 -7.77 -0.73 -3.03
C LEU A 47 -8.05 -2.17 -3.45
N TYR A 48 -7.59 -2.58 -4.64
CA TYR A 48 -7.78 -3.92 -5.21
C TYR A 48 -6.45 -4.57 -5.60
N ALA A 49 -6.50 -5.88 -5.89
CA ALA A 49 -5.37 -6.61 -6.44
C ALA A 49 -5.02 -6.07 -7.84
N PRO A 50 -3.73 -5.80 -8.11
CA PRO A 50 -3.31 -5.29 -9.42
C PRO A 50 -3.33 -6.38 -10.51
N ALA A 51 -3.40 -5.96 -11.78
CA ALA A 51 -3.47 -6.90 -12.91
C ALA A 51 -2.26 -7.85 -13.00
N TRP A 52 -1.06 -7.40 -12.61
CA TRP A 52 0.16 -8.24 -12.63
C TRP A 52 0.24 -9.24 -11.47
N ASN A 53 -0.55 -9.05 -10.41
CA ASN A 53 -0.68 -9.98 -9.30
C ASN A 53 -2.14 -10.10 -8.85
N PRO A 54 -3.01 -10.77 -9.62
CA PRO A 54 -4.46 -10.83 -9.33
C PRO A 54 -4.79 -11.67 -8.09
N LYS A 55 -3.79 -12.34 -7.50
CA LYS A 55 -3.94 -13.11 -6.25
C LYS A 55 -3.44 -12.34 -5.03
N GLU A 56 -3.10 -11.04 -5.17
CA GLU A 56 -2.68 -10.22 -4.04
C GLU A 56 -3.80 -10.09 -3.01
N THR A 57 -3.48 -10.39 -1.77
CA THR A 57 -4.41 -10.35 -0.65
C THR A 57 -4.15 -9.19 0.31
N TYR A 58 -3.00 -8.52 0.16
CA TYR A 58 -2.70 -7.30 0.90
C TYR A 58 -3.29 -6.11 0.15
N THR A 59 -4.62 -5.98 0.26
CA THR A 59 -5.42 -4.89 -0.32
C THR A 59 -6.50 -4.47 0.65
N THR A 60 -6.98 -3.24 0.50
CA THR A 60 -8.06 -2.71 1.34
C THR A 60 -9.34 -3.53 1.21
N ASP A 61 -9.74 -3.84 -0.02
CA ASP A 61 -10.95 -4.65 -0.31
C ASP A 61 -10.87 -6.04 0.34
N PHE A 62 -9.72 -6.70 0.23
CA PHE A 62 -9.55 -8.03 0.83
C PHE A 62 -9.67 -7.97 2.37
N GLY A 63 -8.99 -7.01 3.02
CA GLY A 63 -9.03 -6.84 4.47
C GLY A 63 -10.46 -6.58 4.99
N VAL A 64 -11.19 -5.69 4.32
CA VAL A 64 -12.61 -5.41 4.66
C VAL A 64 -13.47 -6.67 4.48
N LYS A 65 -13.40 -7.35 3.32
CA LYS A 65 -14.16 -8.57 3.06
C LYS A 65 -13.83 -9.67 4.06
N TYR A 66 -12.57 -9.78 4.47
CA TYR A 66 -12.15 -10.79 5.44
C TYR A 66 -12.78 -10.54 6.83
N LEU A 67 -12.84 -9.28 7.29
CA LEU A 67 -13.55 -8.92 8.53
C LEU A 67 -15.05 -9.19 8.43
N LEU A 68 -15.67 -8.84 7.30
CA LEU A 68 -17.10 -9.11 7.08
C LEU A 68 -17.39 -10.61 7.08
N ALA A 69 -16.52 -11.42 6.48
CA ALA A 69 -16.64 -12.89 6.48
C ALA A 69 -16.52 -13.50 7.88
N GLN A 70 -15.76 -12.87 8.78
CA GLN A 70 -15.74 -13.25 10.21
C GLN A 70 -17.01 -12.85 10.96
N GLY A 71 -17.91 -12.07 10.36
CA GLY A 71 -19.16 -11.61 10.99
C GLY A 71 -19.04 -10.29 11.74
N VAL A 72 -18.04 -9.47 11.39
CA VAL A 72 -17.93 -8.09 11.92
C VAL A 72 -19.02 -7.21 11.31
N ASN A 73 -19.67 -6.40 12.13
CA ASN A 73 -20.67 -5.45 11.68
C ASN A 73 -20.01 -4.36 10.80
N PRO A 74 -20.45 -4.16 9.54
CA PRO A 74 -19.85 -3.18 8.64
C PRO A 74 -19.89 -1.75 9.20
N LYS A 75 -20.87 -1.40 10.03
CA LYS A 75 -20.98 -0.07 10.67
C LYS A 75 -19.87 0.21 11.68
N LYS A 76 -19.14 -0.80 12.11
CA LYS A 76 -18.02 -0.67 13.05
C LYS A 76 -16.66 -0.56 12.33
N ILE A 77 -16.60 -0.87 11.03
CA ILE A 77 -15.35 -0.83 10.26
C ILE A 77 -15.11 0.59 9.75
N VAL A 78 -13.96 1.15 10.09
CA VAL A 78 -13.47 2.43 9.56
C VAL A 78 -12.20 2.15 8.79
N VAL A 79 -12.21 2.44 7.49
CA VAL A 79 -11.05 2.25 6.62
C VAL A 79 -10.07 3.40 6.84
N GLY A 80 -8.82 3.07 7.12
CA GLY A 80 -7.73 4.04 7.27
C GLY A 80 -7.14 4.42 5.92
N VAL A 81 -6.70 5.67 5.78
CA VAL A 81 -6.04 6.21 4.60
C VAL A 81 -4.66 6.71 4.99
N ALA A 82 -3.64 6.38 4.17
CA ALA A 82 -2.27 6.83 4.38
C ALA A 82 -2.04 8.16 3.64
N MET A 83 -1.53 9.16 4.36
CA MET A 83 -1.13 10.45 3.78
C MET A 83 0.39 10.51 3.56
N TYR A 84 0.98 9.38 3.12
CA TYR A 84 2.41 9.23 2.82
C TYR A 84 2.64 8.14 1.80
N GLY A 85 3.83 8.10 1.23
CA GLY A 85 4.28 7.06 0.32
C GLY A 85 5.30 6.12 0.93
N ARG A 86 5.33 4.90 0.43
CA ARG A 86 6.42 3.92 0.58
C ARG A 86 7.17 3.78 -0.73
N GLY A 87 8.49 3.67 -0.69
CA GLY A 87 9.24 3.63 -1.94
C GLY A 87 10.59 2.96 -1.88
N TRP A 88 11.05 2.64 -3.06
CA TRP A 88 12.30 1.95 -3.37
C TRP A 88 13.16 2.78 -4.31
N THR A 89 14.45 2.48 -4.34
CA THR A 89 15.41 3.02 -5.32
C THR A 89 16.08 1.91 -6.12
N GLY A 90 16.61 2.26 -7.29
CA GLY A 90 17.35 1.33 -8.14
C GLY A 90 16.51 0.19 -8.70
N VAL A 91 15.20 0.42 -8.89
CA VAL A 91 14.30 -0.58 -9.49
C VAL A 91 14.74 -0.89 -10.91
N ASN A 92 14.99 -2.17 -11.19
CA ASN A 92 15.47 -2.64 -12.49
C ASN A 92 14.90 -4.02 -12.82
N GLY A 93 15.15 -4.51 -14.04
CA GLY A 93 14.72 -5.83 -14.50
C GLY A 93 13.21 -5.98 -14.65
N TYR A 94 12.45 -4.90 -14.64
CA TYR A 94 11.00 -4.92 -14.77
C TYR A 94 10.55 -5.21 -16.21
N LYS A 95 9.36 -5.81 -16.34
CA LYS A 95 8.77 -6.26 -17.62
C LYS A 95 7.64 -5.33 -18.04
N ASP A 96 7.44 -5.20 -19.35
CA ASP A 96 6.31 -4.49 -19.96
C ASP A 96 6.11 -3.05 -19.45
N GLY A 97 7.24 -2.40 -19.06
CA GLY A 97 7.21 -1.04 -18.51
C GLY A 97 6.62 -0.92 -17.10
N ASN A 98 6.31 -2.04 -16.45
CA ASN A 98 5.74 -2.05 -15.10
C ASN A 98 6.83 -2.20 -14.01
N PRO A 99 7.19 -1.14 -13.26
CA PRO A 99 8.25 -1.17 -12.27
C PRO A 99 8.01 -2.17 -11.14
N PHE A 100 6.76 -2.48 -10.82
CA PHE A 100 6.42 -3.44 -9.77
C PHE A 100 6.83 -4.88 -10.07
N THR A 101 7.14 -5.20 -11.34
CA THR A 101 7.62 -6.53 -11.74
C THR A 101 9.14 -6.68 -11.65
N GLY A 102 9.83 -5.63 -11.25
CA GLY A 102 11.27 -5.59 -11.09
C GLY A 102 11.74 -5.92 -9.68
N VAL A 103 13.02 -5.66 -9.45
CA VAL A 103 13.67 -5.73 -8.13
C VAL A 103 14.32 -4.39 -7.82
N ALA A 104 14.37 -4.04 -6.55
CA ALA A 104 14.95 -2.80 -6.06
C ALA A 104 16.33 -3.06 -5.41
N THR A 105 17.12 -2.00 -5.24
CA THR A 105 18.40 -2.07 -4.51
C THR A 105 18.28 -1.65 -3.05
N GLY A 106 17.22 -0.94 -2.68
CA GLY A 106 16.99 -0.49 -1.31
C GLY A 106 15.84 0.51 -1.20
N PRO A 107 15.71 1.16 -0.05
CA PRO A 107 14.71 2.20 0.18
C PRO A 107 15.04 3.47 -0.60
N VAL A 108 14.02 4.14 -1.14
CA VAL A 108 14.16 5.51 -1.65
C VAL A 108 14.52 6.45 -0.50
N LYS A 109 15.25 7.53 -0.79
CA LYS A 109 15.47 8.58 0.21
C LYS A 109 14.14 9.19 0.61
N GLY A 110 13.82 9.16 1.88
CA GLY A 110 12.55 9.65 2.40
C GLY A 110 12.63 11.01 3.06
N THR A 111 11.48 11.58 3.41
CA THR A 111 11.38 12.91 4.04
C THR A 111 11.99 12.90 5.45
N TRP A 112 11.64 11.90 6.25
CA TRP A 112 12.06 11.76 7.66
C TRP A 112 12.82 10.46 7.91
N GLN A 113 12.51 9.44 7.12
CA GLN A 113 13.07 8.11 7.21
C GLN A 113 13.15 7.51 5.82
N ASP A 114 14.26 6.86 5.49
CA ASP A 114 14.41 6.19 4.19
C ASP A 114 13.29 5.19 3.93
N GLY A 115 12.78 5.20 2.70
CA GLY A 115 11.63 4.41 2.27
C GLY A 115 10.26 4.99 2.61
N VAL A 116 10.19 6.17 3.29
CA VAL A 116 8.94 6.84 3.67
C VAL A 116 8.95 8.29 3.20
N VAL A 117 8.02 8.67 2.34
CA VAL A 117 7.96 10.02 1.76
C VAL A 117 6.61 10.67 2.10
N ASP A 118 6.65 11.87 2.67
CA ASP A 118 5.45 12.66 2.98
C ASP A 118 4.67 12.97 1.70
N TYR A 119 3.33 12.84 1.74
CA TYR A 119 2.47 13.12 0.60
C TYR A 119 2.69 14.53 0.03
N ARG A 120 2.90 15.52 0.90
CA ARG A 120 3.16 16.91 0.51
C ARG A 120 4.43 17.05 -0.35
N GLU A 121 5.48 16.29 -0.02
CA GLU A 121 6.71 16.26 -0.80
C GLU A 121 6.46 15.62 -2.16
N ILE A 122 5.77 14.47 -2.20
CA ILE A 122 5.40 13.79 -3.45
C ILE A 122 4.60 14.74 -4.35
N ALA A 123 3.57 15.39 -3.81
CA ALA A 123 2.71 16.31 -4.56
C ALA A 123 3.47 17.51 -5.12
N ASN A 124 4.35 18.11 -4.31
CA ASN A 124 5.20 19.22 -4.74
C ASN A 124 6.18 18.82 -5.84
N GLU A 125 6.79 17.65 -5.74
CA GLU A 125 7.74 17.16 -6.73
C GLU A 125 7.06 16.73 -8.04
N ILE A 126 5.84 16.20 -7.99
CA ILE A 126 5.00 15.96 -9.18
C ILE A 126 4.72 17.30 -9.89
N ALA A 127 4.30 18.33 -9.14
CA ALA A 127 4.03 19.66 -9.70
C ALA A 127 5.28 20.31 -10.34
N GLN A 128 6.47 19.97 -9.87
CA GLN A 128 7.76 20.41 -10.43
C GLN A 128 8.24 19.55 -11.63
N GLY A 129 7.47 18.52 -12.03
CA GLY A 129 7.83 17.63 -13.12
C GLY A 129 9.01 16.70 -12.83
N LYS A 130 9.32 16.43 -11.56
CA LYS A 130 10.42 15.56 -11.15
C LYS A 130 10.09 14.07 -11.21
N TRP A 131 8.83 13.71 -11.37
CA TRP A 131 8.32 12.35 -11.38
C TRP A 131 7.42 12.07 -12.57
N GLU A 132 7.48 10.88 -13.13
CA GLU A 132 6.39 10.33 -13.95
C GLU A 132 5.26 9.86 -13.04
N TYR A 133 4.11 10.53 -13.14
CA TYR A 133 2.89 10.14 -12.42
C TYR A 133 2.16 9.02 -13.17
N HIS A 134 1.74 8.02 -12.45
CA HIS A 134 0.94 6.90 -12.95
C HIS A 134 -0.23 6.62 -12.02
N TYR A 135 -1.31 6.09 -12.60
CA TYR A 135 -2.45 5.59 -11.84
C TYR A 135 -2.80 4.19 -12.30
N ASP A 136 -2.70 3.22 -11.39
CA ASP A 136 -3.15 1.86 -11.65
C ASP A 136 -4.67 1.80 -11.53
N LYS A 137 -5.34 1.71 -12.70
CA LYS A 137 -6.81 1.67 -12.77
C LYS A 137 -7.42 0.39 -12.21
N VAL A 138 -6.66 -0.71 -12.13
CA VAL A 138 -7.12 -2.00 -11.60
C VAL A 138 -6.98 -1.99 -10.08
N ALA A 139 -5.81 -1.66 -9.56
CA ALA A 139 -5.59 -1.55 -8.12
C ALA A 139 -6.24 -0.31 -7.51
N GLN A 140 -6.62 0.68 -8.35
CA GLN A 140 -7.09 2.00 -7.96
C GLN A 140 -6.11 2.68 -6.99
N ALA A 141 -4.85 2.75 -7.39
CA ALA A 141 -3.78 3.30 -6.59
C ALA A 141 -2.79 4.12 -7.44
N PRO A 142 -2.38 5.31 -6.97
CA PRO A 142 -1.36 6.11 -7.63
C PRO A 142 0.05 5.61 -7.29
N TYR A 143 0.98 5.90 -8.19
CA TYR A 143 2.40 5.77 -7.95
C TYR A 143 3.19 6.75 -8.82
N VAL A 144 4.42 7.01 -8.43
CA VAL A 144 5.36 7.80 -9.22
C VAL A 144 6.62 6.99 -9.46
N PHE A 145 7.21 7.16 -10.65
CA PHE A 145 8.41 6.45 -11.04
C PHE A 145 9.39 7.40 -11.73
N ARG A 146 10.68 7.25 -11.44
CA ARG A 146 11.77 7.97 -12.08
C ARG A 146 12.72 6.96 -12.72
N LYS A 147 12.67 6.84 -14.05
CA LYS A 147 13.41 5.83 -14.80
C LYS A 147 14.93 5.96 -14.67
N GLU A 148 15.43 7.20 -14.56
CA GLU A 148 16.87 7.49 -14.52
C GLU A 148 17.54 6.91 -13.27
N THR A 149 16.85 6.92 -12.14
CA THR A 149 17.36 6.44 -10.86
C THR A 149 16.74 5.12 -10.43
N GLY A 150 15.63 4.72 -11.06
CA GLY A 150 14.81 3.58 -10.63
C GLY A 150 14.08 3.86 -9.33
N ASP A 151 13.82 5.13 -8.99
CA ASP A 151 13.04 5.47 -7.81
C ASP A 151 11.55 5.23 -8.07
N LEU A 152 10.92 4.48 -7.19
CA LEU A 152 9.50 4.13 -7.22
C LEU A 152 8.86 4.47 -5.88
N ILE A 153 7.80 5.27 -5.88
CA ILE A 153 7.01 5.57 -4.68
C ILE A 153 5.55 5.23 -4.95
N THR A 154 4.96 4.43 -4.08
CA THR A 154 3.51 4.16 -4.05
C THR A 154 2.90 4.93 -2.89
N TYR A 155 1.74 5.54 -3.10
CA TYR A 155 1.09 6.39 -2.09
C TYR A 155 -0.43 6.38 -2.26
N ASP A 156 -1.15 7.02 -1.35
CA ASP A 156 -2.59 7.21 -1.44
C ASP A 156 -2.98 8.56 -0.83
#